data_386d4b0415199f8368ea715f1945683d
#
_entry.id   386d4b0415199f8368ea715f1945683d
#
_cell.length_a   1.000
_cell.length_b   1.000
_cell.length_c   1.000
_cell.angle_alpha   90.00
_cell.angle_beta   90.00
_cell.angle_gamma   90.00
#
_symmetry.space_group_name_H-M   'P 1'
#
loop_
_entity.id
_entity.type
_entity.pdbx_description
1 polymer ?
#
loop_
_entity_poly.entity_id
_entity_poly.type
_entity_poly.pdbx_seq_one_letter_code
_entity_poly.pdbx_strand_id
1 'polypeptide(L)'
;MIRLGINIDHVATIRNARGEDHPNILNAAKFVMKNGADLITIHLREDRRHIKDIDLKILSKFKSIPINLEMAGNNKMLKIALKSNPKYVCIVPEKREELTTEGGLNLKKNNKILKKIVKILNNKKIRTSLFINPNLNDIKLSKKIGAKCIELHTGSISRKVRSKKNIKKDLKKIIASCNLANSLGLEVHAGHGLDYKSASILSKIKLIKEFNIGHFIVGESFFLGLPRVIKKFKKICK
;
A
#
# COMPACT_ATOMS: atom_id res chain seq x y z
N MET A 1 5.52 11.31 13.21
CA MET A 1 4.11 11.10 12.74
C MET A 1 4.14 10.14 11.56
N ILE A 2 3.23 9.17 11.52
CA ILE A 2 3.07 8.19 10.43
C ILE A 2 2.12 8.79 9.40
N ARG A 3 2.47 8.74 8.11
CA ARG A 3 1.55 9.12 7.04
C ARG A 3 0.42 8.09 6.92
N LEU A 4 -0.79 8.56 6.67
CA LEU A 4 -1.96 7.72 6.43
C LEU A 4 -2.32 7.72 4.94
N GLY A 5 -1.99 6.64 4.25
CA GLY A 5 -2.46 6.32 2.91
C GLY A 5 -3.81 5.59 3.00
N ILE A 6 -4.81 6.15 2.36
CA ILE A 6 -6.15 5.51 2.32
C ILE A 6 -6.34 4.84 0.97
N ASN A 7 -6.41 3.50 0.99
CA ASN A 7 -6.74 2.74 -0.21
C ASN A 7 -8.28 2.82 -0.45
N ILE A 8 -8.65 3.35 -1.61
CA ILE A 8 -10.05 3.57 -2.00
C ILE A 8 -10.58 2.53 -2.99
N ASP A 9 -9.88 1.40 -3.19
CA ASP A 9 -10.28 0.35 -4.14
C ASP A 9 -11.68 -0.20 -3.83
N HIS A 10 -12.02 -0.36 -2.55
CA HIS A 10 -13.34 -0.89 -2.16
C HIS A 10 -14.49 0.08 -2.44
N VAL A 11 -14.23 1.39 -2.57
CA VAL A 11 -15.21 2.34 -3.10
C VAL A 11 -15.51 2.00 -4.57
N ALA A 12 -14.47 1.70 -5.36
CA ALA A 12 -14.63 1.24 -6.74
C ALA A 12 -15.33 -0.14 -6.81
N THR A 13 -15.08 -1.02 -5.83
CA THR A 13 -15.77 -2.32 -5.75
C THR A 13 -17.29 -2.13 -5.61
N ILE A 14 -17.73 -1.23 -4.72
CA ILE A 14 -19.15 -0.91 -4.54
C ILE A 14 -19.76 -0.37 -5.84
N ARG A 15 -19.10 0.59 -6.49
CA ARG A 15 -19.51 1.13 -7.78
C ARG A 15 -19.67 0.03 -8.84
N ASN A 16 -18.67 -0.83 -8.95
CA ASN A 16 -18.64 -1.87 -9.98
C ASN A 16 -19.68 -2.97 -9.73
N ALA A 17 -19.99 -3.27 -8.46
CA ALA A 17 -21.02 -4.25 -8.12
C ALA A 17 -22.40 -3.82 -8.59
N ARG A 18 -22.66 -2.50 -8.62
CA ARG A 18 -23.91 -1.93 -9.13
C ARG A 18 -23.89 -1.72 -10.65
N GLY A 19 -22.71 -1.54 -11.25
CA GLY A 19 -22.57 -1.27 -12.68
C GLY A 19 -22.83 0.19 -13.06
N GLU A 20 -22.82 1.11 -12.09
CA GLU A 20 -23.10 2.53 -12.24
C GLU A 20 -21.85 3.39 -12.05
N ASP A 21 -22.00 4.74 -12.07
CA ASP A 21 -20.90 5.70 -11.84
C ASP A 21 -20.78 6.14 -10.37
N HIS A 22 -21.67 5.67 -9.52
CA HIS A 22 -21.71 5.98 -8.08
C HIS A 22 -21.29 4.74 -7.25
N PRO A 23 -20.48 4.93 -6.19
CA PRO A 23 -19.79 6.17 -5.77
C PRO A 23 -18.62 6.55 -6.70
N ASN A 24 -18.50 7.86 -6.97
CA ASN A 24 -17.46 8.39 -7.85
C ASN A 24 -16.08 8.39 -7.18
N ILE A 25 -15.05 7.85 -7.86
CA ILE A 25 -13.72 7.65 -7.30
C ILE A 25 -12.96 8.96 -7.06
N LEU A 26 -13.11 9.95 -7.95
CA LEU A 26 -12.51 11.28 -7.74
C LEU A 26 -13.11 11.98 -6.52
N ASN A 27 -14.43 11.89 -6.34
CA ASN A 27 -15.10 12.47 -5.18
C ASN A 27 -14.65 11.75 -3.88
N ALA A 28 -14.51 10.43 -3.91
CA ALA A 28 -13.97 9.68 -2.78
C ALA A 28 -12.53 10.12 -2.45
N ALA A 29 -11.65 10.25 -3.46
CA ALA A 29 -10.28 10.72 -3.28
C ALA A 29 -10.23 12.12 -2.65
N LYS A 30 -10.98 13.08 -3.21
CA LYS A 30 -11.09 14.44 -2.66
C LYS A 30 -11.61 14.43 -1.22
N PHE A 31 -12.61 13.59 -0.95
CA PHE A 31 -13.23 13.50 0.37
C PHE A 31 -12.27 12.95 1.43
N VAL A 32 -11.53 11.88 1.13
CA VAL A 32 -10.56 11.33 2.10
C VAL A 32 -9.40 12.29 2.34
N MET A 33 -8.92 12.99 1.31
CA MET A 33 -7.89 14.03 1.45
C MET A 33 -8.36 15.18 2.34
N LYS A 34 -9.58 15.69 2.12
CA LYS A 34 -10.20 16.76 2.95
C LYS A 34 -10.32 16.33 4.41
N ASN A 35 -10.48 15.05 4.70
CA ASN A 35 -10.64 14.51 6.05
C ASN A 35 -9.32 14.06 6.72
N GLY A 36 -8.16 14.33 6.10
CA GLY A 36 -6.85 14.18 6.74
C GLY A 36 -6.01 13.00 6.27
N ALA A 37 -6.36 12.35 5.15
CA ALA A 37 -5.42 11.45 4.48
C ALA A 37 -4.18 12.22 3.99
N ASP A 38 -3.01 11.60 4.05
CA ASP A 38 -1.77 12.17 3.54
C ASP A 38 -1.54 11.81 2.05
N LEU A 39 -2.15 10.72 1.62
CA LEU A 39 -2.17 10.23 0.23
C LEU A 39 -3.34 9.26 0.03
N ILE A 40 -3.69 9.03 -1.23
CA ILE A 40 -4.57 7.92 -1.60
C ILE A 40 -3.74 6.76 -2.14
N THR A 41 -4.17 5.54 -1.85
CA THR A 41 -3.65 4.33 -2.48
C THR A 41 -4.73 3.75 -3.38
N ILE A 42 -4.35 3.37 -4.59
CA ILE A 42 -5.21 2.68 -5.56
C ILE A 42 -4.44 1.54 -6.21
N HIS A 43 -5.08 0.40 -6.37
CA HIS A 43 -4.51 -0.75 -7.05
C HIS A 43 -5.16 -0.93 -8.42
N LEU A 44 -4.44 -0.53 -9.47
CA LEU A 44 -4.86 -0.83 -10.84
C LEU A 44 -4.44 -2.26 -11.19
N ARG A 45 -5.25 -3.22 -10.78
CA ARG A 45 -5.00 -4.64 -11.05
C ARG A 45 -5.08 -4.96 -12.54
N GLU A 46 -4.37 -6.00 -12.97
CA GLU A 46 -4.42 -6.44 -14.37
C GLU A 46 -5.83 -6.86 -14.80
N ASP A 47 -6.63 -7.41 -13.89
CA ASP A 47 -8.03 -7.83 -14.13
C ASP A 47 -9.07 -6.71 -13.96
N ARG A 48 -8.66 -5.52 -13.56
CA ARG A 48 -9.54 -4.33 -13.40
C ARG A 48 -10.77 -4.57 -12.53
N ARG A 49 -10.71 -5.48 -11.56
CA ARG A 49 -11.89 -5.84 -10.73
C ARG A 49 -12.46 -4.69 -9.91
N HIS A 50 -11.68 -3.65 -9.62
CA HIS A 50 -12.13 -2.45 -8.90
C HIS A 50 -11.70 -1.16 -9.61
N ILE A 51 -10.48 -0.65 -9.44
CA ILE A 51 -10.01 0.54 -10.15
C ILE A 51 -9.89 0.24 -11.65
N LYS A 52 -10.43 1.15 -12.48
CA LYS A 52 -10.38 1.10 -13.95
C LYS A 52 -9.35 2.10 -14.48
N ASP A 53 -8.92 1.93 -15.74
CA ASP A 53 -7.95 2.84 -16.38
C ASP A 53 -8.47 4.28 -16.44
N ILE A 54 -9.79 4.47 -16.59
CA ILE A 54 -10.42 5.80 -16.57
C ILE A 54 -10.30 6.47 -15.21
N ASP A 55 -10.40 5.73 -14.10
CA ASP A 55 -10.25 6.27 -12.75
C ASP A 55 -8.83 6.82 -12.56
N LEU A 56 -7.80 6.04 -12.93
CA LEU A 56 -6.42 6.48 -12.85
C LEU A 56 -6.16 7.69 -13.76
N LYS A 57 -6.71 7.70 -14.99
CA LYS A 57 -6.61 8.82 -15.94
C LYS A 57 -7.22 10.09 -15.36
N ILE A 58 -8.37 10.01 -14.70
CA ILE A 58 -9.03 11.15 -14.05
C ILE A 58 -8.20 11.62 -12.86
N LEU A 59 -7.87 10.73 -11.94
CA LEU A 59 -7.12 11.04 -10.71
C LEU A 59 -5.76 11.68 -11.01
N SER A 60 -5.04 11.20 -12.04
CA SER A 60 -3.70 11.70 -12.40
C SER A 60 -3.68 13.15 -12.87
N LYS A 61 -4.83 13.73 -13.24
CA LYS A 61 -4.96 15.16 -13.56
C LYS A 61 -4.91 16.06 -12.32
N PHE A 62 -5.19 15.53 -11.13
CA PHE A 62 -5.25 16.29 -9.87
C PHE A 62 -3.94 16.15 -9.10
N LYS A 63 -2.95 17.01 -9.41
CA LYS A 63 -1.62 16.97 -8.79
C LYS A 63 -1.61 17.25 -7.28
N SER A 64 -2.65 17.85 -6.76
CA SER A 64 -2.86 18.07 -5.33
C SER A 64 -3.22 16.79 -4.55
N ILE A 65 -3.59 15.71 -5.25
CA ILE A 65 -3.87 14.41 -4.64
C ILE A 65 -2.66 13.49 -4.84
N PRO A 66 -1.83 13.26 -3.81
CA PRO A 66 -0.71 12.32 -3.93
C PRO A 66 -1.22 10.90 -4.10
N ILE A 67 -0.89 10.26 -5.23
CA ILE A 67 -1.31 8.89 -5.54
C ILE A 67 -0.15 7.92 -5.25
N ASN A 68 -0.43 6.89 -4.46
CA ASN A 68 0.35 5.67 -4.37
C ASN A 68 -0.32 4.61 -5.27
N LEU A 69 0.26 4.37 -6.44
CA LEU A 69 -0.25 3.39 -7.41
C LEU A 69 0.31 2.01 -7.08
N GLU A 70 -0.55 1.11 -6.63
CA GLU A 70 -0.22 -0.31 -6.54
C GLU A 70 -0.37 -0.95 -7.92
N MET A 71 0.62 -1.74 -8.32
CA MET A 71 0.65 -2.38 -9.62
C MET A 71 1.48 -3.66 -9.64
N ALA A 72 1.19 -4.57 -10.58
CA ALA A 72 2.04 -5.72 -10.87
C ALA A 72 3.41 -5.29 -11.42
N GLY A 73 4.44 -6.08 -11.12
CA GLY A 73 5.83 -5.83 -11.52
C GLY A 73 6.12 -6.24 -12.97
N ASN A 74 5.40 -5.72 -13.96
CA ASN A 74 5.57 -6.06 -15.38
C ASN A 74 5.64 -4.83 -16.30
N ASN A 75 6.07 -5.03 -17.55
CA ASN A 75 6.26 -3.94 -18.51
C ASN A 75 4.94 -3.23 -18.90
N LYS A 76 3.81 -3.92 -18.92
CA LYS A 76 2.50 -3.34 -19.25
C LYS A 76 2.12 -2.29 -18.20
N MET A 77 2.20 -2.68 -16.92
CA MET A 77 1.88 -1.79 -15.82
C MET A 77 2.90 -0.66 -15.67
N LEU A 78 4.19 -0.92 -15.96
CA LEU A 78 5.20 0.14 -16.01
C LEU A 78 4.83 1.24 -17.03
N LYS A 79 4.40 0.88 -18.25
CA LYS A 79 3.96 1.87 -19.26
C LYS A 79 2.81 2.73 -18.75
N ILE A 80 1.84 2.13 -18.06
CA ILE A 80 0.71 2.84 -17.47
C ILE A 80 1.18 3.79 -16.36
N ALA A 81 2.05 3.32 -15.45
CA ALA A 81 2.62 4.16 -14.40
C ALA A 81 3.39 5.36 -14.94
N LEU A 82 4.19 5.17 -16.00
CA LEU A 82 4.92 6.26 -16.65
C LEU A 82 3.98 7.29 -17.28
N LYS A 83 2.89 6.84 -17.90
CA LYS A 83 1.88 7.73 -18.52
C LYS A 83 1.08 8.53 -17.49
N SER A 84 0.67 7.89 -16.39
CA SER A 84 -0.11 8.53 -15.32
C SER A 84 0.75 9.38 -14.39
N ASN A 85 2.04 9.12 -14.32
CA ASN A 85 3.03 9.82 -13.50
C ASN A 85 2.58 10.05 -12.05
N PRO A 86 2.27 8.96 -11.29
CA PRO A 86 1.88 9.06 -9.90
C PRO A 86 3.06 9.52 -9.04
N LYS A 87 2.79 10.08 -7.87
CA LYS A 87 3.85 10.49 -6.93
C LYS A 87 4.61 9.27 -6.38
N TYR A 88 3.90 8.16 -6.18
CA TYR A 88 4.42 6.93 -5.59
C TYR A 88 3.93 5.71 -6.37
N VAL A 89 4.74 4.66 -6.38
CA VAL A 89 4.39 3.33 -6.89
C VAL A 89 4.74 2.29 -5.84
N CYS A 90 3.80 1.40 -5.54
CA CYS A 90 4.06 0.18 -4.79
C CYS A 90 3.93 -1.03 -5.72
N ILE A 91 5.00 -1.79 -5.89
CA ILE A 91 4.94 -3.02 -6.70
C ILE A 91 4.44 -4.14 -5.81
N VAL A 92 3.33 -4.76 -6.22
CA VAL A 92 2.64 -5.81 -5.47
C VAL A 92 2.50 -7.08 -6.33
N PRO A 93 2.38 -8.28 -5.72
CA PRO A 93 2.09 -9.50 -6.46
C PRO A 93 0.61 -9.56 -6.83
N GLU A 94 0.31 -9.98 -8.06
CA GLU A 94 -1.07 -10.21 -8.53
C GLU A 94 -1.31 -11.66 -8.94
N LYS A 95 -0.32 -12.32 -9.50
CA LYS A 95 -0.38 -13.71 -9.93
C LYS A 95 0.18 -14.64 -8.84
N ARG A 96 -0.27 -15.88 -8.86
CA ARG A 96 0.14 -16.88 -7.88
C ARG A 96 1.66 -17.13 -7.90
N GLU A 97 2.28 -17.04 -9.08
CA GLU A 97 3.72 -17.20 -9.23
C GLU A 97 4.54 -16.04 -8.67
N GLU A 98 3.94 -14.87 -8.49
CA GLU A 98 4.59 -13.67 -7.95
C GLU A 98 4.55 -13.64 -6.42
N LEU A 99 3.69 -14.47 -5.81
CA LEU A 99 3.49 -14.54 -4.37
C LEU A 99 4.55 -15.42 -3.70
N THR A 100 4.87 -15.05 -2.47
CA THR A 100 5.43 -15.98 -1.47
C THR A 100 4.30 -16.69 -0.74
N THR A 101 4.62 -17.73 0.03
CA THR A 101 3.65 -18.43 0.89
C THR A 101 2.98 -17.51 1.92
N GLU A 102 3.58 -16.38 2.25
CA GLU A 102 3.07 -15.40 3.22
C GLU A 102 2.37 -14.20 2.56
N GLY A 103 2.38 -14.07 1.22
CA GLY A 103 1.61 -13.08 0.46
C GLY A 103 2.38 -11.86 -0.05
N GLY A 104 3.70 -11.73 0.21
CA GLY A 104 4.55 -10.68 -0.38
C GLY A 104 5.14 -11.08 -1.73
N LEU A 105 5.81 -10.15 -2.42
CA LEU A 105 6.53 -10.40 -3.66
C LEU A 105 7.63 -11.44 -3.51
N ASN A 106 7.72 -12.37 -4.46
CA ASN A 106 8.86 -13.26 -4.59
C ASN A 106 10.02 -12.55 -5.31
N LEU A 107 10.85 -11.87 -4.53
CA LEU A 107 11.95 -11.04 -5.08
C LEU A 107 13.05 -11.86 -5.73
N LYS A 108 13.27 -13.12 -5.34
CA LYS A 108 14.28 -14.00 -5.94
C LYS A 108 13.92 -14.31 -7.38
N LYS A 109 12.68 -14.77 -7.63
CA LYS A 109 12.20 -15.17 -8.94
C LYS A 109 12.12 -13.99 -9.91
N ASN A 110 11.70 -12.83 -9.42
CA ASN A 110 11.36 -11.65 -10.25
C ASN A 110 12.49 -10.58 -10.27
N ASN A 111 13.68 -10.89 -9.74
CA ASN A 111 14.74 -9.90 -9.50
C ASN A 111 15.10 -9.05 -10.72
N LYS A 112 15.34 -9.67 -11.90
CA LYS A 112 15.77 -8.97 -13.12
C LYS A 112 14.74 -7.95 -13.60
N ILE A 113 13.46 -8.35 -13.67
CA ILE A 113 12.39 -7.46 -14.14
C ILE A 113 12.13 -6.34 -13.14
N LEU A 114 12.07 -6.64 -11.83
CA LEU A 114 11.88 -5.65 -10.79
C LEU A 114 12.99 -4.62 -10.76
N LYS A 115 14.26 -5.03 -10.89
CA LYS A 115 15.40 -4.12 -10.95
C LYS A 115 15.30 -3.15 -12.13
N LYS A 116 14.89 -3.63 -13.31
CA LYS A 116 14.65 -2.79 -14.49
C LYS A 116 13.54 -1.77 -14.24
N ILE A 117 12.39 -2.22 -13.72
CA ILE A 117 11.22 -1.38 -13.46
C ILE A 117 11.54 -0.31 -12.42
N VAL A 118 12.11 -0.70 -11.28
CA VAL A 118 12.48 0.22 -10.20
C VAL A 118 13.48 1.28 -10.69
N LYS A 119 14.50 0.89 -11.49
CA LYS A 119 15.45 1.84 -12.07
C LYS A 119 14.74 2.88 -12.94
N ILE A 120 13.82 2.45 -13.82
CA ILE A 120 13.07 3.35 -14.70
C ILE A 120 12.19 4.31 -13.91
N LEU A 121 11.44 3.81 -12.91
CA LEU A 121 10.59 4.63 -12.05
C LEU A 121 11.40 5.66 -11.25
N ASN A 122 12.53 5.24 -10.67
CA ASN A 122 13.42 6.13 -9.92
C ASN A 122 14.00 7.25 -10.81
N ASN A 123 14.38 6.95 -12.05
CA ASN A 123 14.87 7.95 -13.02
C ASN A 123 13.78 8.98 -13.36
N LYS A 124 12.51 8.60 -13.28
CA LYS A 124 11.36 9.51 -13.43
C LYS A 124 10.96 10.19 -12.13
N LYS A 125 11.78 10.07 -11.07
CA LYS A 125 11.53 10.63 -9.72
C LYS A 125 10.23 10.11 -9.07
N ILE A 126 9.75 8.95 -9.49
CA ILE A 126 8.62 8.26 -8.86
C ILE A 126 9.19 7.41 -7.71
N ARG A 127 8.81 7.74 -6.47
CA ARG A 127 9.25 6.96 -5.29
C ARG A 127 8.67 5.55 -5.35
N THR A 128 9.52 4.54 -5.38
CA THR A 128 9.11 3.15 -5.56
C THR A 128 9.30 2.35 -4.28
N SER A 129 8.24 1.65 -3.83
CA SER A 129 8.25 0.65 -2.78
C SER A 129 7.99 -0.76 -3.33
N LEU A 130 8.43 -1.77 -2.61
CA LEU A 130 8.15 -3.17 -2.87
C LEU A 130 7.34 -3.76 -1.72
N PHE A 131 6.21 -4.39 -2.03
CA PHE A 131 5.35 -5.06 -1.05
C PHE A 131 5.92 -6.44 -0.71
N ILE A 132 6.47 -6.59 0.50
CA ILE A 132 7.26 -7.76 0.89
C ILE A 132 6.83 -8.30 2.27
N ASN A 133 7.20 -9.53 2.54
CA ASN A 133 7.05 -10.08 3.88
C ASN A 133 8.09 -9.47 4.85
N PRO A 134 7.83 -9.45 6.17
CA PRO A 134 8.82 -9.08 7.18
C PRO A 134 9.90 -10.18 7.30
N ASN A 135 10.84 -10.18 6.34
CA ASN A 135 11.92 -11.14 6.15
C ASN A 135 13.22 -10.42 5.80
N LEU A 136 14.28 -10.70 6.53
CA LEU A 136 15.56 -9.99 6.39
C LEU A 136 16.19 -10.16 4.99
N ASN A 137 16.00 -11.31 4.34
CA ASN A 137 16.52 -11.52 2.99
C ASN A 137 15.76 -10.66 1.96
N ASP A 138 14.44 -10.52 2.11
CA ASP A 138 13.64 -9.69 1.21
C ASP A 138 14.00 -8.20 1.38
N ILE A 139 14.31 -7.74 2.61
CA ILE A 139 14.83 -6.39 2.85
C ILE A 139 16.14 -6.15 2.08
N LYS A 140 17.12 -7.08 2.23
CA LYS A 140 18.41 -6.98 1.52
C LYS A 140 18.23 -6.99 0.00
N LEU A 141 17.34 -7.85 -0.52
CA LEU A 141 17.03 -7.92 -1.94
C LEU A 141 16.35 -6.63 -2.44
N SER A 142 15.43 -6.04 -1.66
CA SER A 142 14.79 -4.77 -2.00
C SER A 142 15.82 -3.65 -2.18
N LYS A 143 16.83 -3.58 -1.31
CA LYS A 143 17.95 -2.63 -1.45
C LYS A 143 18.74 -2.89 -2.74
N LYS A 144 19.09 -4.17 -3.02
CA LYS A 144 19.83 -4.56 -4.24
C LYS A 144 19.05 -4.28 -5.53
N ILE A 145 17.72 -4.37 -5.49
CA ILE A 145 16.82 -4.01 -6.59
C ILE A 145 16.82 -2.49 -6.83
N GLY A 146 17.13 -1.70 -5.80
CA GLY A 146 17.20 -0.24 -5.88
C GLY A 146 15.91 0.46 -5.41
N ALA A 147 15.03 -0.23 -4.69
CA ALA A 147 13.86 0.38 -4.08
C ALA A 147 14.25 1.49 -3.11
N LYS A 148 13.42 2.52 -2.99
CA LYS A 148 13.57 3.59 -1.99
C LYS A 148 12.84 3.27 -0.69
N CYS A 149 11.77 2.51 -0.81
CA CYS A 149 10.90 2.13 0.29
C CYS A 149 10.56 0.64 0.20
N ILE A 150 10.08 0.10 1.30
CA ILE A 150 9.42 -1.20 1.35
C ILE A 150 8.07 -1.04 2.05
N GLU A 151 7.10 -1.85 1.66
CA GLU A 151 5.85 -2.00 2.40
C GLU A 151 5.78 -3.41 2.99
N LEU A 152 5.78 -3.48 4.31
CA LEU A 152 5.70 -4.75 5.03
C LEU A 152 4.27 -5.29 5.02
N HIS A 153 4.09 -6.52 4.56
CA HIS A 153 2.84 -7.25 4.63
C HIS A 153 2.45 -7.54 6.08
N THR A 154 1.39 -6.91 6.56
CA THR A 154 0.94 -7.04 7.97
C THR A 154 -0.26 -7.96 8.17
N GLY A 155 -0.70 -8.68 7.15
CA GLY A 155 -1.89 -9.54 7.21
C GLY A 155 -1.83 -10.64 8.26
N SER A 156 -0.65 -11.25 8.48
CA SER A 156 -0.47 -12.29 9.51
C SER A 156 -0.69 -11.74 10.91
N ILE A 157 0.03 -10.67 11.28
CA ILE A 157 -0.09 -10.07 12.61
C ILE A 157 -1.50 -9.51 12.83
N SER A 158 -2.11 -8.87 11.82
CA SER A 158 -3.44 -8.30 11.92
C SER A 158 -4.51 -9.37 12.16
N ARG A 159 -4.43 -10.52 11.47
CA ARG A 159 -5.32 -11.67 11.73
C ARG A 159 -5.17 -12.20 13.15
N LYS A 160 -3.92 -12.33 13.65
CA LYS A 160 -3.66 -12.81 15.01
C LYS A 160 -4.17 -11.83 16.08
N VAL A 161 -4.04 -10.52 15.85
CA VAL A 161 -4.59 -9.48 16.74
C VAL A 161 -6.11 -9.61 16.82
N ARG A 162 -6.82 -9.74 15.67
CA ARG A 162 -8.28 -9.92 15.66
C ARG A 162 -8.72 -11.20 16.37
N SER A 163 -8.01 -12.30 16.17
CA SER A 163 -8.31 -13.59 16.82
C SER A 163 -7.68 -13.75 18.21
N LYS A 164 -7.17 -12.68 18.81
CA LYS A 164 -6.56 -12.65 20.16
C LYS A 164 -5.44 -13.68 20.35
N LYS A 165 -4.74 -14.06 19.27
CA LYS A 165 -3.61 -15.00 19.30
C LYS A 165 -2.31 -14.29 19.64
N ASN A 166 -1.29 -15.06 20.06
CA ASN A 166 0.02 -14.54 20.39
C ASN A 166 0.72 -13.95 19.15
N ILE A 167 1.13 -12.68 19.26
CA ILE A 167 1.78 -11.90 18.18
C ILE A 167 3.27 -11.68 18.39
N LYS A 168 3.85 -12.14 19.51
CA LYS A 168 5.25 -11.85 19.88
C LYS A 168 6.24 -12.19 18.77
N LYS A 169 6.08 -13.34 18.11
CA LYS A 169 6.96 -13.78 17.02
C LYS A 169 6.84 -12.87 15.79
N ASP A 170 5.62 -12.51 15.38
CA ASP A 170 5.38 -11.63 14.24
C ASP A 170 5.91 -10.22 14.50
N LEU A 171 5.63 -9.68 15.70
CA LEU A 171 6.10 -8.36 16.09
C LEU A 171 7.64 -8.30 16.10
N LYS A 172 8.31 -9.33 16.63
CA LYS A 172 9.78 -9.44 16.62
C LYS A 172 10.34 -9.43 15.18
N LYS A 173 9.70 -10.17 14.25
CA LYS A 173 10.08 -10.16 12.82
C LYS A 173 9.92 -8.77 12.20
N ILE A 174 8.80 -8.09 12.46
CA ILE A 174 8.55 -6.74 11.93
C ILE A 174 9.58 -5.75 12.46
N ILE A 175 9.86 -5.75 13.76
CA ILE A 175 10.87 -4.86 14.37
C ILE A 175 12.27 -5.12 13.76
N ALA A 176 12.69 -6.38 13.65
CA ALA A 176 13.96 -6.72 13.02
C ALA A 176 14.03 -6.27 11.56
N SER A 177 12.92 -6.41 10.81
CA SER A 177 12.81 -5.91 9.43
C SER A 177 12.92 -4.40 9.35
N CYS A 178 12.24 -3.67 10.25
CA CYS A 178 12.31 -2.21 10.30
C CYS A 178 13.75 -1.72 10.61
N ASN A 179 14.42 -2.34 11.58
CA ASN A 179 15.80 -1.99 11.94
C ASN A 179 16.76 -2.20 10.76
N LEU A 180 16.69 -3.37 10.11
CA LEU A 180 17.54 -3.64 8.95
C LEU A 180 17.21 -2.71 7.77
N ALA A 181 15.94 -2.45 7.49
CA ALA A 181 15.55 -1.54 6.42
C ALA A 181 16.11 -0.12 6.67
N ASN A 182 15.97 0.37 7.90
CA ASN A 182 16.51 1.68 8.29
C ASN A 182 18.03 1.74 8.14
N SER A 183 18.77 0.72 8.59
CA SER A 183 20.24 0.67 8.44
C SER A 183 20.70 0.65 6.98
N LEU A 184 19.86 0.13 6.07
CA LEU A 184 20.08 0.14 4.62
C LEU A 184 19.57 1.40 3.92
N GLY A 185 19.00 2.36 4.65
CA GLY A 185 18.43 3.59 4.09
C GLY A 185 17.16 3.35 3.28
N LEU A 186 16.35 2.36 3.66
CA LEU A 186 15.02 2.11 3.09
C LEU A 186 13.95 2.69 4.02
N GLU A 187 13.02 3.47 3.48
CA GLU A 187 11.85 3.91 4.24
C GLU A 187 10.87 2.75 4.39
N VAL A 188 10.30 2.59 5.58
CA VAL A 188 9.41 1.47 5.92
C VAL A 188 7.96 1.93 5.95
N HIS A 189 7.13 1.28 5.15
CA HIS A 189 5.68 1.36 5.19
C HIS A 189 5.11 0.04 5.72
N ALA A 190 3.83 0.04 6.11
CA ALA A 190 3.13 -1.16 6.51
C ALA A 190 1.69 -1.12 5.98
N GLY A 191 1.22 -2.24 5.47
CA GLY A 191 -0.10 -2.34 4.87
C GLY A 191 -0.65 -3.76 4.87
N HIS A 192 -1.87 -3.87 4.40
CA HIS A 192 -2.66 -5.08 4.29
C HIS A 192 -3.21 -5.61 5.63
N GLY A 193 -4.51 -5.57 5.75
CA GLY A 193 -5.27 -6.17 6.86
C GLY A 193 -5.28 -5.37 8.16
N LEU A 194 -4.73 -4.15 8.19
CA LEU A 194 -4.71 -3.29 9.36
C LEU A 194 -6.13 -2.87 9.78
N ASP A 195 -6.37 -2.94 11.07
CA ASP A 195 -7.50 -2.38 11.81
C ASP A 195 -7.00 -1.42 12.90
N TYR A 196 -7.88 -0.87 13.72
CA TYR A 196 -7.49 0.05 14.80
C TYR A 196 -6.50 -0.56 15.79
N LYS A 197 -6.71 -1.83 16.17
CA LYS A 197 -5.87 -2.50 17.18
C LYS A 197 -4.48 -2.80 16.61
N SER A 198 -4.40 -3.42 15.44
CA SER A 198 -3.14 -3.75 14.81
C SER A 198 -2.36 -2.51 14.40
N ALA A 199 -3.02 -1.46 13.89
CA ALA A 199 -2.38 -0.18 13.60
C ALA A 199 -1.84 0.49 14.87
N SER A 200 -2.58 0.47 15.98
CA SER A 200 -2.13 1.00 17.27
C SER A 200 -0.89 0.26 17.83
N ILE A 201 -0.82 -1.06 17.63
CA ILE A 201 0.35 -1.85 18.03
C ILE A 201 1.56 -1.46 17.18
N LEU A 202 1.38 -1.39 15.86
CA LEU A 202 2.47 -1.12 14.92
C LEU A 202 2.92 0.35 14.92
N SER A 203 2.06 1.31 15.28
CA SER A 203 2.42 2.72 15.39
C SER A 203 3.48 3.01 16.47
N LYS A 204 3.66 2.09 17.42
CA LYS A 204 4.73 2.18 18.43
C LYS A 204 6.13 1.94 17.84
N ILE A 205 6.22 1.38 16.62
CA ILE A 205 7.49 1.17 15.92
C ILE A 205 7.83 2.45 15.16
N LYS A 206 8.64 3.33 15.74
CA LYS A 206 8.98 4.67 15.22
C LYS A 206 9.61 4.68 13.81
N LEU A 207 10.10 3.52 13.35
CA LEU A 207 10.69 3.35 12.03
C LEU A 207 9.65 3.20 10.92
N ILE A 208 8.40 2.85 11.23
CA ILE A 208 7.31 2.83 10.27
C ILE A 208 6.88 4.28 9.97
N LYS A 209 6.91 4.67 8.69
CA LYS A 209 6.65 6.04 8.24
C LYS A 209 5.32 6.22 7.53
N GLU A 210 4.69 5.12 7.12
CA GLU A 210 3.44 5.17 6.35
C GLU A 210 2.60 3.92 6.61
N PHE A 211 1.30 4.09 6.80
CA PHE A 211 0.30 3.03 6.77
C PHE A 211 -0.55 3.15 5.51
N ASN A 212 -0.75 2.03 4.78
CA ASN A 212 -1.69 1.94 3.67
C ASN A 212 -2.86 1.04 4.07
N ILE A 213 -4.06 1.64 4.22
CA ILE A 213 -5.23 0.96 4.80
C ILE A 213 -6.45 1.19 3.90
N GLY A 214 -7.11 0.11 3.48
CA GLY A 214 -8.29 0.19 2.61
C GLY A 214 -9.51 -0.50 3.18
N HIS A 215 -9.56 -1.82 3.07
CA HIS A 215 -10.74 -2.63 3.38
C HIS A 215 -11.40 -2.26 4.72
N PHE A 216 -10.61 -2.17 5.79
CA PHE A 216 -11.14 -1.83 7.10
C PHE A 216 -11.73 -0.41 7.16
N ILE A 217 -11.05 0.58 6.54
CA ILE A 217 -11.55 1.97 6.53
C ILE A 217 -12.91 2.04 5.83
N VAL A 218 -13.02 1.45 4.64
CA VAL A 218 -14.28 1.47 3.88
C VAL A 218 -15.38 0.69 4.60
N GLY A 219 -15.09 -0.53 5.07
CA GLY A 219 -16.06 -1.35 5.79
C GLY A 219 -16.56 -0.71 7.08
N GLU A 220 -15.64 -0.19 7.92
CA GLU A 220 -16.00 0.48 9.18
C GLU A 220 -16.78 1.78 8.94
N SER A 221 -16.60 2.42 7.78
CA SER A 221 -17.30 3.66 7.46
C SER A 221 -18.80 3.49 7.21
N PHE A 222 -19.29 2.27 6.93
CA PHE A 222 -20.72 1.99 6.86
C PHE A 222 -21.42 2.21 8.21
N PHE A 223 -20.71 2.01 9.31
CA PHE A 223 -21.27 2.14 10.67
C PHE A 223 -20.98 3.50 11.30
N LEU A 224 -19.80 4.08 11.04
CA LEU A 224 -19.33 5.28 11.74
C LEU A 224 -19.24 6.53 10.87
N GLY A 225 -19.35 6.39 9.56
CA GLY A 225 -19.06 7.43 8.59
C GLY A 225 -17.56 7.63 8.39
N LEU A 226 -17.15 7.82 7.14
CA LEU A 226 -15.75 7.89 6.71
C LEU A 226 -14.92 8.96 7.45
N PRO A 227 -15.42 10.19 7.72
CA PRO A 227 -14.64 11.21 8.45
C PRO A 227 -14.23 10.77 9.86
N ARG A 228 -15.15 10.10 10.57
CA ARG A 228 -14.91 9.62 11.94
C ARG A 228 -13.86 8.50 11.97
N VAL A 229 -13.93 7.60 10.99
CA VAL A 229 -12.95 6.50 10.81
C VAL A 229 -11.56 7.07 10.52
N ILE A 230 -11.45 8.00 9.58
CA ILE A 230 -10.17 8.66 9.22
C ILE A 230 -9.59 9.38 10.42
N LYS A 231 -10.39 10.19 11.14
CA LYS A 231 -9.96 10.90 12.34
C LYS A 231 -9.40 9.95 13.41
N LYS A 232 -9.99 8.77 13.56
CA LYS A 232 -9.52 7.74 14.50
C LYS A 232 -8.16 7.17 14.11
N PHE A 233 -7.96 6.85 12.82
CA PHE A 233 -6.62 6.44 12.32
C PHE A 233 -5.59 7.55 12.43
N LYS A 234 -5.94 8.81 12.12
CA LYS A 234 -5.01 9.95 12.27
C LYS A 234 -4.55 10.13 13.72
N LYS A 235 -5.40 9.81 14.72
CA LYS A 235 -4.97 9.79 16.13
C LYS A 235 -3.96 8.67 16.42
N ILE A 236 -4.12 7.50 15.78
CA ILE A 236 -3.18 6.38 15.91
C ILE A 236 -1.84 6.68 15.23
N CYS A 237 -1.85 7.47 14.15
CA CYS A 237 -0.66 7.84 13.38
C CYS A 237 0.18 8.98 14.00
N LYS A 238 -0.30 9.63 15.04
CA LYS A 238 0.45 10.66 15.80
C LYS A 238 1.49 10.03 16.70
#